data_a5085170485ba2d2ebd9a9e40dd68fed
#
_entry.id   a5085170485ba2d2ebd9a9e40dd68fed
#
_cell.length_a   1.000
_cell.length_b   1.000
_cell.length_c   1.000
_cell.angle_alpha   90.00
_cell.angle_beta   90.00
_cell.angle_gamma   90.00
#
_symmetry.space_group_name_H-M   'P 1'
#
loop_
_entity.id
_entity.type
_entity.pdbx_description
1 polymer ?
#
loop_
_entity_poly.entity_id
_entity_poly.type
_entity_poly.pdbx_seq_one_letter_code
_entity_poly.pdbx_strand_id
1 'polypeptide(L)'
;MEAKIVSVTQLKPKLLKVISRAQKLGQEYVVTKNGHPAAVIMGFDEWESWRETLEILSDESAMKRIRKGLRYFDRGGRGKPFQEVFGQNN
;
A
#
# COMPACT_ATOMS: atom_id res chain seq x y z
N MET A 1 -1.38 -17.09 0.16
CA MET A 1 -0.41 -16.68 1.19
C MET A 1 -1.13 -15.95 2.30
N GLU A 2 -0.83 -16.30 3.53
CA GLU A 2 -1.53 -15.70 4.66
C GLU A 2 -0.97 -14.34 5.02
N ALA A 3 -1.86 -13.37 5.19
CA ALA A 3 -1.45 -12.06 5.65
C ALA A 3 -1.30 -12.06 7.16
N LYS A 4 -0.29 -11.37 7.64
CA LYS A 4 -0.12 -11.16 9.08
C LYS A 4 -0.87 -9.92 9.50
N ILE A 5 -1.47 -9.96 10.68
CA ILE A 5 -2.23 -8.82 11.18
C ILE A 5 -1.38 -8.10 12.22
N VAL A 6 -1.27 -6.78 12.07
CA VAL A 6 -0.47 -5.96 12.95
C VAL A 6 -1.20 -4.64 13.19
N SER A 7 -1.22 -4.20 14.45
CA SER A 7 -1.81 -2.89 14.76
C SER A 7 -0.85 -1.76 14.38
N VAL A 8 -1.40 -0.57 14.21
CA VAL A 8 -0.56 0.62 13.92
C VAL A 8 0.49 0.80 15.02
N THR A 9 0.10 0.60 16.26
CA THR A 9 1.01 0.74 17.40
C THR A 9 2.17 -0.26 17.34
N GLN A 10 1.86 -1.50 16.99
CA GLN A 10 2.87 -2.53 16.84
C GLN A 10 3.76 -2.29 15.62
N LEU A 11 3.18 -1.72 14.57
CA LEU A 11 3.89 -1.48 13.33
C LEU A 11 4.96 -0.41 13.46
N LYS A 12 4.65 0.69 14.16
CA LYS A 12 5.55 1.84 14.24
C LYS A 12 7.01 1.48 14.49
N PRO A 13 7.35 0.74 15.55
CA PRO A 13 8.75 0.44 15.82
C PRO A 13 9.36 -0.58 14.88
N LYS A 14 8.53 -1.26 14.10
CA LYS A 14 8.99 -2.33 13.20
C LYS A 14 8.79 -2.00 11.73
N LEU A 15 8.50 -0.76 11.43
CA LEU A 15 8.10 -0.39 10.06
C LEU A 15 9.12 -0.81 9.01
N LEU A 16 10.39 -0.49 9.22
CA LEU A 16 11.43 -0.84 8.24
C LEU A 16 11.56 -2.34 8.07
N LYS A 17 11.44 -3.08 9.15
CA LYS A 17 11.50 -4.54 9.12
C LYS A 17 10.31 -5.12 8.35
N VAL A 18 9.13 -4.59 8.59
CA VAL A 18 7.91 -5.03 7.91
C VAL A 18 8.02 -4.77 6.42
N ILE A 19 8.46 -3.58 6.04
CA ILE A 19 8.64 -3.23 4.63
C ILE A 19 9.67 -4.15 3.97
N SER A 20 10.77 -4.42 4.65
CA SER A 20 11.79 -5.32 4.12
C SER A 20 11.25 -6.73 3.88
N ARG A 21 10.47 -7.22 4.83
CA ARG A 21 9.86 -8.55 4.67
C ARG A 21 8.83 -8.60 3.55
N ALA A 22 8.04 -7.55 3.43
CA ALA A 22 7.06 -7.46 2.33
C ALA A 22 7.79 -7.44 0.98
N GLN A 23 8.85 -6.69 0.89
CA GLN A 23 9.60 -6.53 -0.34
C GLN A 23 10.38 -7.80 -0.72
N LYS A 24 11.07 -8.40 0.24
CA LYS A 24 11.98 -9.51 -0.03
C LYS A 24 11.33 -10.88 0.04
N LEU A 25 10.40 -11.05 0.97
CA LEU A 25 9.79 -12.35 1.23
C LEU A 25 8.37 -12.49 0.72
N GLY A 26 7.81 -11.40 0.19
CA GLY A 26 6.43 -11.43 -0.26
C GLY A 26 5.42 -11.53 0.87
N GLN A 27 5.82 -11.17 2.08
CA GLN A 27 4.92 -11.21 3.23
C GLN A 27 3.93 -10.05 3.15
N GLU A 28 2.64 -10.35 3.30
CA GLU A 28 1.60 -9.34 3.33
C GLU A 28 1.20 -9.05 4.77
N TYR A 29 0.83 -7.80 5.03
CA TYR A 29 0.40 -7.38 6.37
C TYR A 29 -0.90 -6.60 6.25
N VAL A 30 -1.85 -6.94 7.14
CA VAL A 30 -3.05 -6.12 7.32
C VAL A 30 -2.82 -5.27 8.56
N VAL A 31 -2.85 -3.96 8.37
CA VAL A 31 -2.62 -3.01 9.46
C VAL A 31 -3.97 -2.61 10.04
N THR A 32 -4.12 -2.77 11.35
CA THR A 32 -5.36 -2.41 12.01
C THR A 32 -5.21 -1.13 12.83
N LYS A 33 -6.29 -0.39 12.93
CA LYS A 33 -6.37 0.81 13.74
C LYS A 33 -7.65 0.69 14.55
N ASN A 34 -7.53 0.77 15.87
CA ASN A 34 -8.67 0.60 16.78
C ASN A 34 -9.42 -0.70 16.53
N GLY A 35 -8.69 -1.77 16.25
CA GLY A 35 -9.26 -3.08 16.04
C GLY A 35 -9.90 -3.31 14.66
N HIS A 36 -9.81 -2.35 13.77
CA HIS A 36 -10.40 -2.45 12.43
C HIS A 36 -9.32 -2.40 11.34
N PRO A 37 -9.47 -3.20 10.28
CA PRO A 37 -8.53 -3.13 9.17
C PRO A 37 -8.51 -1.73 8.57
N ALA A 38 -7.32 -1.17 8.44
CA ALA A 38 -7.15 0.20 7.94
C ALA A 38 -6.28 0.27 6.70
N ALA A 39 -5.32 -0.64 6.55
CA ALA A 39 -4.37 -0.60 5.45
C ALA A 39 -3.77 -1.97 5.22
N VAL A 40 -3.13 -2.12 4.07
CA VAL A 40 -2.40 -3.34 3.74
C VAL A 40 -1.00 -2.93 3.32
N ILE A 41 -0.01 -3.71 3.75
CA ILE A 41 1.37 -3.55 3.31
C ILE A 41 1.75 -4.80 2.52
N MET A 42 2.22 -4.60 1.30
CA MET A 42 2.72 -5.67 0.46
C MET A 42 3.87 -5.13 -0.38
N GLY A 43 4.67 -6.04 -0.93
CA GLY A 43 5.75 -5.63 -1.82
C GLY A 43 5.22 -4.95 -3.07
N PHE A 44 5.95 -3.98 -3.58
CA PHE A 44 5.53 -3.24 -4.75
C PHE A 44 5.37 -4.14 -5.98
N ASP A 45 6.30 -5.07 -6.17
CA ASP A 45 6.23 -5.99 -7.30
C ASP A 45 4.99 -6.88 -7.23
N GLU A 46 4.66 -7.32 -6.03
CA GLU A 46 3.46 -8.12 -5.82
C GLU A 46 2.20 -7.31 -6.12
N TRP A 47 2.17 -6.08 -5.65
CA TRP A 47 1.06 -5.19 -5.92
C TRP A 47 0.91 -4.95 -7.43
N GLU A 48 2.01 -4.78 -8.15
CA GLU A 48 1.95 -4.62 -9.60
C GLU A 48 1.38 -5.84 -10.30
N SER A 49 1.74 -7.03 -9.84
CA SER A 49 1.18 -8.26 -10.38
C SER A 49 -0.33 -8.31 -10.20
N TRP A 50 -0.80 -7.96 -9.01
CA TRP A 50 -2.23 -7.88 -8.74
C TRP A 50 -2.91 -6.84 -9.62
N ARG A 51 -2.28 -5.71 -9.78
CA ARG A 51 -2.82 -4.64 -10.61
C ARG A 51 -2.98 -5.09 -12.06
N GLU A 52 -1.99 -5.78 -12.60
CA GLU A 52 -2.06 -6.30 -13.96
C GLU A 52 -3.20 -7.31 -14.12
N THR A 53 -3.35 -8.18 -13.15
CA THR A 53 -4.45 -9.14 -13.14
C THR A 53 -5.80 -8.45 -13.12
N LEU A 54 -5.95 -7.48 -12.25
CA LEU A 54 -7.19 -6.72 -12.14
C LEU A 54 -7.48 -5.91 -13.40
N GLU A 55 -6.46 -5.42 -14.05
CA GLU A 55 -6.61 -4.68 -15.30
C GLU A 55 -7.25 -5.54 -16.39
N ILE A 56 -6.91 -6.81 -16.42
CA ILE A 56 -7.49 -7.75 -17.38
C ILE A 56 -8.95 -8.05 -17.03
N LEU A 57 -9.28 -8.09 -15.75
CA LEU A 57 -10.59 -8.54 -15.26
C LEU A 57 -11.58 -7.43 -14.95
N SER A 58 -11.12 -6.19 -14.84
CA SER A 58 -11.91 -5.11 -14.26
C SER A 58 -12.19 -3.97 -15.21
N ASP A 59 -12.98 -3.01 -14.70
CA ASP A 59 -13.31 -1.78 -15.38
C ASP A 59 -12.06 -0.98 -15.70
N GLU A 60 -11.87 -0.71 -16.98
CA GLU A 60 -10.71 0.03 -17.47
C GLU A 60 -10.61 1.45 -16.90
N SER A 61 -11.75 2.08 -16.66
CA SER A 61 -11.77 3.44 -16.11
C SER A 61 -11.17 3.51 -14.73
N ALA A 62 -11.49 2.53 -13.88
CA ALA A 62 -10.95 2.46 -12.54
C ALA A 62 -9.45 2.25 -12.57
N MET A 63 -8.99 1.37 -13.46
CA MET A 63 -7.56 1.11 -13.59
C MET A 63 -6.80 2.31 -14.10
N LYS A 64 -7.40 3.09 -14.98
CA LYS A 64 -6.79 4.33 -15.45
C LYS A 64 -6.54 5.31 -14.32
N ARG A 65 -7.47 5.42 -13.40
CA ARG A 65 -7.31 6.32 -12.25
C ARG A 65 -6.17 5.88 -11.34
N ILE A 66 -6.05 4.58 -11.11
CA ILE A 66 -4.96 4.03 -10.30
C ILE A 66 -3.62 4.31 -10.97
N ARG A 67 -3.50 4.06 -12.27
CA ARG A 67 -2.28 4.32 -13.00
C ARG A 67 -1.89 5.79 -12.98
N LYS A 68 -2.87 6.66 -13.05
CA LYS A 68 -2.65 8.09 -12.99
C LYS A 68 -2.05 8.52 -11.65
N GLY A 69 -2.57 7.95 -10.57
CA GLY A 69 -2.03 8.21 -9.24
C GLY A 69 -0.60 7.74 -9.09
N LEU A 70 -0.28 6.56 -9.62
CA LEU A 70 1.08 6.05 -9.60
C LEU A 70 2.05 6.92 -10.39
N ARG A 71 1.63 7.38 -11.55
CA ARG A 71 2.47 8.26 -12.35
C ARG A 71 2.78 9.56 -11.63
N TYR A 72 1.81 10.05 -10.87
CA TYR A 72 2.00 11.24 -10.07
C TYR A 72 3.12 11.03 -9.06
N PHE A 73 3.15 9.88 -8.38
CA PHE A 73 4.21 9.54 -7.46
C PHE A 73 5.56 9.45 -8.15
N ASP A 74 5.60 8.78 -9.31
CA ASP A 74 6.84 8.58 -10.06
C ASP A 74 7.46 9.89 -10.51
N ARG A 75 6.64 10.92 -10.70
CA ARG A 75 7.12 12.23 -11.12
C ARG A 75 7.57 13.10 -9.96
N GLY A 76 7.68 12.55 -8.78
CA GLY A 76 8.10 13.31 -7.61
C GLY A 76 6.99 14.07 -6.93
N GLY A 77 5.74 13.80 -7.29
CA GLY A 77 4.59 14.41 -6.65
C GLY A 77 4.32 13.90 -5.23
N ARG A 78 5.11 12.95 -4.80
CA ARG A 78 4.90 12.29 -3.52
C ARG A 78 4.96 13.20 -2.31
N GLY A 79 5.74 14.27 -2.38
CA GLY A 79 5.84 15.19 -1.26
C GLY A 79 4.52 15.84 -0.93
N LYS A 80 3.84 16.32 -1.95
CA LYS A 80 2.56 16.99 -1.80
C LYS A 80 1.44 16.03 -1.40
N PRO A 81 1.23 14.92 -2.13
CA PRO A 81 0.19 13.97 -1.74
C PRO A 81 0.43 13.40 -0.34
N PHE A 82 1.68 13.17 0.01
CA PHE A 82 2.01 12.69 1.33
C PHE A 82 1.51 13.66 2.40
N GLN A 83 1.81 14.94 2.25
CA GLN A 83 1.39 15.95 3.20
C GLN A 83 -0.11 16.13 3.22
N GLU A 84 -0.76 16.09 2.09
CA GLU A 84 -2.21 16.20 2.02
C GLU A 84 -2.90 15.05 2.76
N VAL A 85 -2.41 13.83 2.55
CA VAL A 85 -3.01 12.66 3.17
C VAL A 85 -2.68 12.58 4.65
N PHE A 86 -1.44 12.75 5.03
CA PHE A 86 -1.03 12.58 6.42
C PHE A 86 -1.22 13.83 7.25
N GLY A 87 -1.07 14.99 6.66
CA GLY A 87 -1.30 16.25 7.36
C GLY A 87 -2.77 16.46 7.67
N GLN A 88 -3.64 16.13 6.73
CA GLN A 88 -5.08 16.31 6.90
C GLN A 88 -5.70 15.31 7.86
N ASN A 89 -5.09 14.16 8.00
CA ASN A 89 -5.62 13.10 8.84
C ASN A 89 -5.17 13.17 10.28
N ASN A 90 -4.44 14.18 10.62
CA ASN A 90 -3.96 14.36 11.99
C ASN A 90 -4.99 14.97 12.92
#